data_61c13d65096b9054a7e55e7e94285069
#
_entry.id   61c13d65096b9054a7e55e7e94285069
#
_cell.length_a   1.000
_cell.length_b   1.000
_cell.length_c   1.000
_cell.angle_alpha   90.00
_cell.angle_beta   90.00
_cell.angle_gamma   90.00
#
_symmetry.space_group_name_H-M   'P 1'
#
loop_
_entity.id
_entity.type
_entity.pdbx_description
1 polymer ?
#
loop_
_entity_poly.entity_id
_entity_poly.type
_entity_poly.pdbx_seq_one_letter_code
_entity_poly.pdbx_strand_id
1 'polypeptide(L)'
;MKKRILLGFLGILCSSIYAQQRTIDIQSPDGKLKVVVDLKEKLYYSVISQNDTILKNCTLSMTLSNDILGRQPHLQSFKKGKIDKETLRPVPLKNASVRNYCNTLRMNMKGKYAIEFRVYDNGVAYRFVTDRKNQLEVVGEEFTVHFPANYLAHLSKTSSFKTSYENPYSHVRTLDYHSSDEMSYLPILLESPQGYNILISEADLDDYPCMFLKGTDDNGLTAVFPRYPLEFGEDGDRSVKILKEADYIAKTEGKRTFPWRFFVISSDDKDIVRNEMAYNLSSPCELEDYSWVKPGQVSWEWWNGATPYGPDVNFVSGFNMDTYKYFIDFAAKYHIPYILMDEGWALDTRDPYTPNPKVNVHEIIRY
;
A
#
# COMPACT_ATOMS: atom_id res chain seq x y z
N MET A 1 -1.86 -86.35 1.10
CA MET A 1 -1.07 -85.15 0.72
C MET A 1 -1.98 -83.93 0.74
N LYS A 2 -1.88 -83.12 1.80
CA LYS A 2 -2.68 -81.88 1.98
C LYS A 2 -1.82 -80.67 1.62
N LYS A 3 -2.13 -79.96 0.53
CA LYS A 3 -1.48 -78.71 0.14
C LYS A 3 -2.07 -77.57 1.00
N ARG A 4 -1.22 -76.91 1.79
CA ARG A 4 -1.57 -75.64 2.48
C ARG A 4 -1.24 -74.48 1.56
N ILE A 5 -2.27 -73.67 1.25
CA ILE A 5 -2.14 -72.40 0.52
C ILE A 5 -1.91 -71.33 1.57
N LEU A 6 -0.76 -70.64 1.48
CA LEU A 6 -0.38 -69.53 2.36
C LEU A 6 -0.85 -68.26 1.64
N LEU A 7 -1.92 -67.59 2.11
CA LEU A 7 -2.32 -66.25 1.68
C LEU A 7 -1.46 -65.21 2.40
N GLY A 8 -0.56 -64.59 1.67
CA GLY A 8 0.16 -63.41 2.18
C GLY A 8 -0.72 -62.18 2.11
N PHE A 9 -1.03 -61.60 3.25
CA PHE A 9 -1.65 -60.28 3.40
C PHE A 9 -0.59 -59.20 3.18
N LEU A 10 -0.63 -58.50 2.05
CA LEU A 10 0.19 -57.33 1.79
C LEU A 10 -0.53 -56.11 2.39
N GLY A 11 -0.16 -55.75 3.60
CA GLY A 11 -0.64 -54.53 4.26
C GLY A 11 -0.01 -53.30 3.61
N ILE A 12 -0.80 -52.55 2.83
CA ILE A 12 -0.39 -51.26 2.35
C ILE A 12 -0.49 -50.26 3.53
N LEU A 13 0.68 -49.94 4.13
CA LEU A 13 0.81 -48.83 5.07
C LEU A 13 0.68 -47.52 4.28
N CYS A 14 -0.52 -46.95 4.20
CA CYS A 14 -0.72 -45.56 3.87
C CYS A 14 -0.15 -44.71 5.00
N SER A 15 1.12 -44.34 4.90
CA SER A 15 1.68 -43.28 5.74
C SER A 15 1.08 -41.95 5.26
N SER A 16 0.02 -41.51 5.91
CA SER A 16 -0.47 -40.14 5.82
C SER A 16 0.66 -39.24 6.33
N ILE A 17 1.34 -38.57 5.40
CA ILE A 17 2.27 -37.50 5.72
C ILE A 17 1.40 -36.33 6.21
N TYR A 18 1.12 -36.30 7.51
CA TYR A 18 0.60 -35.09 8.14
C TYR A 18 1.68 -34.02 7.99
N ALA A 19 1.43 -33.01 7.15
CA ALA A 19 2.24 -31.80 7.16
C ALA A 19 2.25 -31.27 8.59
N GLN A 20 3.44 -31.21 9.19
CA GLN A 20 3.58 -30.80 10.58
C GLN A 20 3.10 -29.37 10.72
N GLN A 21 1.91 -29.19 11.29
CA GLN A 21 1.34 -27.89 11.60
C GLN A 21 2.31 -27.15 12.51
N ARG A 22 2.75 -25.97 12.09
CA ARG A 22 3.74 -25.19 12.83
C ARG A 22 3.22 -23.79 13.08
N THR A 23 3.24 -23.37 14.34
CA THR A 23 2.90 -22.03 14.80
C THR A 23 4.18 -21.29 15.18
N ILE A 24 4.31 -20.05 14.71
CA ILE A 24 5.42 -19.14 15.05
C ILE A 24 4.80 -17.82 15.50
N ASP A 25 5.30 -17.24 16.58
CA ASP A 25 4.85 -15.95 17.05
C ASP A 25 5.96 -14.91 17.05
N ILE A 26 5.57 -13.64 17.11
CA ILE A 26 6.44 -12.49 17.33
C ILE A 26 5.63 -11.40 18.05
N GLN A 27 6.29 -10.68 18.97
CA GLN A 27 5.69 -9.60 19.75
C GLN A 27 6.35 -8.26 19.43
N SER A 28 5.64 -7.17 19.70
CA SER A 28 6.19 -5.81 19.71
C SER A 28 7.28 -5.67 20.79
N PRO A 29 8.14 -4.63 20.71
CA PRO A 29 9.14 -4.38 21.74
C PRO A 29 8.55 -4.21 23.15
N ASP A 30 7.38 -3.58 23.28
CA ASP A 30 6.65 -3.40 24.55
C ASP A 30 5.81 -4.63 24.96
N GLY A 31 5.74 -5.66 24.11
CA GLY A 31 5.03 -6.91 24.35
C GLY A 31 3.51 -6.85 24.22
N LYS A 32 2.92 -5.71 23.86
CA LYS A 32 1.46 -5.56 23.80
C LYS A 32 0.85 -6.08 22.51
N LEU A 33 1.50 -5.90 21.37
CA LEU A 33 1.07 -6.48 20.10
C LEU A 33 1.76 -7.81 19.85
N LYS A 34 1.00 -8.79 19.38
CA LYS A 34 1.50 -10.12 19.04
C LYS A 34 0.96 -10.55 17.69
N VAL A 35 1.83 -11.05 16.82
CA VAL A 35 1.47 -11.75 15.60
C VAL A 35 1.70 -13.24 15.80
N VAL A 36 0.70 -14.03 15.47
CA VAL A 36 0.77 -15.50 15.46
C VAL A 36 0.62 -15.95 14.01
N VAL A 37 1.59 -16.71 13.53
CA VAL A 37 1.62 -17.23 12.16
C VAL A 37 1.48 -18.75 12.20
N ASP A 38 0.46 -19.26 11.53
CA ASP A 38 0.17 -20.69 11.41
C ASP A 38 0.43 -21.18 9.98
N LEU A 39 1.32 -22.17 9.88
CA LEU A 39 1.63 -22.86 8.64
C LEU A 39 0.78 -24.13 8.54
N LYS A 40 -0.24 -24.09 7.71
CA LYS A 40 -1.20 -25.16 7.43
C LYS A 40 -1.25 -25.41 5.91
N GLU A 41 -2.43 -25.66 5.34
CA GLU A 41 -2.65 -25.74 3.90
C GLU A 41 -2.39 -24.40 3.19
N LYS A 42 -2.59 -23.30 3.92
CA LYS A 42 -2.19 -21.92 3.58
C LYS A 42 -1.35 -21.34 4.72
N LEU A 43 -0.84 -20.16 4.50
CA LEU A 43 -0.24 -19.35 5.54
C LEU A 43 -1.31 -18.45 6.15
N TYR A 44 -1.58 -18.63 7.43
CA TYR A 44 -2.49 -17.83 8.21
C TYR A 44 -1.74 -16.95 9.20
N TYR A 45 -2.28 -15.80 9.51
CA TYR A 45 -1.80 -14.99 10.63
C TYR A 45 -2.96 -14.37 11.39
N SER A 46 -2.71 -14.10 12.68
CA SER A 46 -3.61 -13.36 13.55
C SER A 46 -2.84 -12.29 14.29
N VAL A 47 -3.51 -11.17 14.57
CA VAL A 47 -2.95 -10.06 15.34
C VAL A 47 -3.74 -9.91 16.61
N ILE A 48 -3.02 -9.88 17.72
CA ILE A 48 -3.57 -9.81 19.08
C ILE A 48 -2.97 -8.56 19.73
N SER A 49 -3.81 -7.73 20.33
CA SER A 49 -3.39 -6.60 21.17
C SER A 49 -3.76 -6.90 22.61
N GLN A 50 -2.76 -7.00 23.48
CA GLN A 50 -2.95 -7.44 24.86
C GLN A 50 -3.65 -8.81 24.91
N ASN A 51 -4.96 -8.85 25.19
CA ASN A 51 -5.77 -10.08 25.21
C ASN A 51 -6.84 -10.10 24.10
N ASP A 52 -6.99 -9.02 23.34
CA ASP A 52 -7.99 -8.88 22.29
C ASP A 52 -7.45 -9.34 20.94
N THR A 53 -8.17 -10.21 20.27
CA THR A 53 -7.89 -10.55 18.88
C THR A 53 -8.39 -9.41 18.00
N ILE A 54 -7.48 -8.76 17.29
CA ILE A 54 -7.77 -7.63 16.39
C ILE A 54 -8.02 -8.13 14.97
N LEU A 55 -7.16 -9.03 14.48
CA LEU A 55 -7.32 -9.70 13.19
C LEU A 55 -7.22 -11.21 13.41
N LYS A 56 -8.11 -11.98 12.75
CA LYS A 56 -8.24 -13.42 13.01
C LYS A 56 -8.12 -14.25 11.73
N ASN A 57 -7.20 -15.20 11.72
CA ASN A 57 -7.03 -16.15 10.60
C ASN A 57 -6.93 -15.47 9.23
N CYS A 58 -6.23 -14.35 9.17
CA CYS A 58 -5.95 -13.65 7.91
C CYS A 58 -5.07 -14.51 7.02
N THR A 59 -5.25 -14.45 5.70
CA THR A 59 -4.49 -15.24 4.74
C THR A 59 -3.64 -14.36 3.84
N LEU A 60 -2.48 -14.90 3.47
CA LEU A 60 -1.60 -14.27 2.49
C LEU A 60 -0.98 -15.33 1.57
N SER A 61 -1.00 -15.07 0.29
CA SER A 61 -0.33 -15.87 -0.73
C SER A 61 -0.02 -15.01 -1.96
N MET A 62 0.86 -15.49 -2.82
CA MET A 62 1.17 -14.85 -4.09
C MET A 62 1.18 -15.88 -5.18
N THR A 63 0.30 -15.71 -6.15
CA THR A 63 0.19 -16.58 -7.33
C THR A 63 1.11 -16.07 -8.42
N LEU A 64 2.08 -16.87 -8.79
CA LEU A 64 2.96 -16.67 -9.95
C LEU A 64 2.44 -17.48 -11.11
N SER A 65 2.90 -17.20 -12.33
CA SER A 65 2.53 -17.99 -13.53
C SER A 65 2.84 -19.48 -13.39
N ASN A 66 3.77 -19.88 -12.53
CA ASN A 66 4.24 -21.27 -12.38
C ASN A 66 4.30 -21.78 -10.94
N ASP A 67 3.85 -21.01 -9.95
CA ASP A 67 3.94 -21.38 -8.53
C ASP A 67 2.95 -20.57 -7.69
N ILE A 68 2.65 -21.03 -6.47
CA ILE A 68 1.85 -20.28 -5.50
C ILE A 68 2.61 -20.20 -4.17
N LEU A 69 3.16 -19.04 -3.88
CA LEU A 69 3.84 -18.78 -2.62
C LEU A 69 2.82 -18.68 -1.48
N GLY A 70 3.10 -19.32 -0.34
CA GLY A 70 2.17 -19.33 0.80
C GLY A 70 1.13 -20.45 0.77
N ARG A 71 1.02 -21.24 -0.32
CA ARG A 71 0.21 -22.45 -0.39
C ARG A 71 1.05 -23.66 -0.01
N GLN A 72 0.51 -24.53 0.87
CA GLN A 72 1.27 -25.67 1.45
C GLN A 72 2.67 -25.24 1.85
N PRO A 73 2.82 -24.25 2.74
CA PRO A 73 4.08 -23.59 3.01
C PRO A 73 5.05 -24.52 3.74
N HIS A 74 6.23 -24.73 3.15
CA HIS A 74 7.31 -25.50 3.75
C HIS A 74 8.37 -24.55 4.33
N LEU A 75 8.39 -24.39 5.64
CA LEU A 75 9.39 -23.59 6.35
C LEU A 75 10.74 -24.30 6.36
N GLN A 76 11.79 -23.66 5.86
CA GLN A 76 13.17 -24.12 5.94
C GLN A 76 13.86 -23.62 7.20
N SER A 77 13.72 -22.33 7.48
CA SER A 77 14.30 -21.71 8.68
C SER A 77 13.54 -20.41 9.00
N PHE A 78 13.66 -19.96 10.25
CA PHE A 78 13.23 -18.61 10.61
C PHE A 78 14.26 -17.94 11.51
N LYS A 79 14.25 -16.62 11.48
CA LYS A 79 15.09 -15.77 12.31
C LYS A 79 14.25 -14.65 12.91
N LYS A 80 14.31 -14.52 14.22
CA LYS A 80 13.82 -13.34 14.94
C LYS A 80 14.97 -12.35 15.12
N GLY A 81 14.66 -11.07 15.10
CA GLY A 81 15.62 -9.98 15.25
C GLY A 81 14.95 -8.72 15.76
N LYS A 82 15.68 -7.62 15.78
CA LYS A 82 15.23 -6.31 16.22
C LYS A 82 15.85 -5.24 15.35
N ILE A 83 15.07 -4.22 15.03
CA ILE A 83 15.56 -2.95 14.45
C ILE A 83 15.42 -1.90 15.53
N ASP A 84 16.47 -1.11 15.72
CA ASP A 84 16.48 0.09 16.57
C ASP A 84 17.42 1.09 15.90
N LYS A 85 16.85 1.93 15.05
CA LYS A 85 17.60 2.88 14.22
C LYS A 85 16.84 4.20 14.15
N GLU A 86 17.53 5.28 14.40
CA GLU A 86 17.04 6.62 14.10
C GLU A 86 17.48 7.04 12.70
N THR A 87 16.56 7.61 11.93
CA THR A 87 16.81 8.10 10.58
C THR A 87 16.39 9.56 10.50
N LEU A 88 17.31 10.41 10.08
CA LEU A 88 17.00 11.80 9.76
C LEU A 88 16.16 11.85 8.48
N ARG A 89 15.17 12.72 8.47
CA ARG A 89 14.38 12.97 7.26
C ARG A 89 15.11 13.91 6.33
N PRO A 90 15.21 13.58 5.04
CA PRO A 90 15.70 14.52 4.02
C PRO A 90 14.90 15.84 4.05
N VAL A 91 13.59 15.72 4.14
CA VAL A 91 12.68 16.87 4.25
C VAL A 91 11.93 16.76 5.59
N PRO A 92 12.11 17.71 6.52
CA PRO A 92 11.39 17.73 7.78
C PRO A 92 9.89 17.87 7.56
N LEU A 93 9.08 17.02 8.24
CA LEU A 93 7.64 17.15 8.31
C LEU A 93 7.21 17.40 9.77
N LYS A 94 6.50 16.43 10.40
CA LYS A 94 6.13 16.50 11.80
C LYS A 94 7.33 16.37 12.73
N ASN A 95 8.28 15.50 12.33
CA ASN A 95 9.51 15.20 13.06
C ASN A 95 10.71 15.34 12.13
N ALA A 96 11.83 15.84 12.64
CA ALA A 96 13.09 15.92 11.90
C ALA A 96 13.76 14.56 11.79
N SER A 97 13.53 13.66 12.75
CA SER A 97 14.00 12.29 12.74
C SER A 97 12.88 11.32 13.05
N VAL A 98 13.04 10.09 12.62
CA VAL A 98 12.10 8.98 12.86
C VAL A 98 12.85 7.81 13.41
N ARG A 99 12.40 7.28 14.57
CA ARG A 99 12.94 6.05 15.13
C ARG A 99 12.23 4.85 14.54
N ASN A 100 12.98 3.99 13.86
CA ASN A 100 12.52 2.69 13.42
C ASN A 100 12.82 1.67 14.52
N TYR A 101 11.81 1.34 15.34
CA TYR A 101 11.94 0.47 16.49
C TYR A 101 10.90 -0.64 16.45
N CYS A 102 11.33 -1.84 16.10
CA CYS A 102 10.44 -2.98 15.95
C CYS A 102 11.18 -4.30 16.16
N ASN A 103 10.44 -5.35 16.48
CA ASN A 103 10.91 -6.72 16.35
C ASN A 103 10.63 -7.26 14.96
N THR A 104 11.51 -8.15 14.47
CA THR A 104 11.43 -8.69 13.11
C THR A 104 11.37 -10.22 13.13
N LEU A 105 10.61 -10.79 12.21
CA LEU A 105 10.57 -12.22 11.93
C LEU A 105 10.75 -12.41 10.42
N ARG A 106 11.79 -13.14 10.02
CA ARG A 106 11.97 -13.59 8.65
C ARG A 106 11.83 -15.10 8.59
N MET A 107 10.90 -15.58 7.80
CA MET A 107 10.64 -16.99 7.55
C MET A 107 11.10 -17.34 6.13
N ASN A 108 12.17 -18.13 6.01
CA ASN A 108 12.65 -18.62 4.73
C ASN A 108 11.91 -19.91 4.36
N MET A 109 11.30 -19.91 3.19
CA MET A 109 10.42 -20.95 2.70
C MET A 109 11.10 -21.74 1.57
N LYS A 110 10.72 -23.00 1.40
CA LYS A 110 11.09 -23.77 0.20
C LYS A 110 10.52 -23.08 -1.05
N GLY A 111 11.31 -23.00 -2.12
CA GLY A 111 10.88 -22.31 -3.36
C GLY A 111 11.52 -20.92 -3.52
N LYS A 112 12.59 -20.62 -2.76
CA LYS A 112 13.36 -19.36 -2.87
C LYS A 112 12.51 -18.12 -2.65
N TYR A 113 11.75 -18.13 -1.57
CA TYR A 113 11.05 -16.96 -1.07
C TYR A 113 11.10 -16.90 0.45
N ALA A 114 10.84 -15.74 0.98
CA ALA A 114 10.67 -15.53 2.42
C ALA A 114 9.46 -14.61 2.66
N ILE A 115 8.95 -14.65 3.89
CA ILE A 115 7.98 -13.70 4.40
C ILE A 115 8.62 -13.01 5.58
N GLU A 116 8.59 -11.68 5.55
CA GLU A 116 9.10 -10.82 6.60
C GLU A 116 7.93 -10.17 7.34
N PHE A 117 7.97 -10.24 8.68
CA PHE A 117 7.11 -9.46 9.57
C PHE A 117 7.95 -8.43 10.34
N ARG A 118 7.37 -7.25 10.53
CA ARG A 118 7.84 -6.24 11.48
C ARG A 118 6.70 -5.92 12.44
N VAL A 119 6.97 -5.98 13.73
CA VAL A 119 5.97 -5.69 14.77
C VAL A 119 6.48 -4.53 15.61
N TYR A 120 5.79 -3.42 15.49
CA TYR A 120 6.01 -2.15 16.20
C TYR A 120 5.10 -2.10 17.43
N ASP A 121 5.34 -1.17 18.35
CA ASP A 121 4.47 -0.98 19.53
C ASP A 121 3.05 -0.50 19.14
N ASN A 122 2.90 0.08 17.94
CA ASN A 122 1.65 0.62 17.41
C ASN A 122 1.28 0.06 16.02
N GLY A 123 1.78 -1.09 15.63
CA GLY A 123 1.39 -1.67 14.35
C GLY A 123 2.19 -2.89 13.91
N VAL A 124 1.74 -3.47 12.81
CA VAL A 124 2.28 -4.69 12.22
C VAL A 124 2.42 -4.51 10.72
N ALA A 125 3.51 -5.02 10.15
CA ALA A 125 3.71 -5.06 8.71
C ALA A 125 4.22 -6.43 8.27
N TYR A 126 3.88 -6.83 7.03
CA TYR A 126 4.52 -7.95 6.38
C TYR A 126 4.78 -7.68 4.90
N ARG A 127 5.73 -8.44 4.33
CA ARG A 127 5.97 -8.48 2.88
C ARG A 127 6.48 -9.83 2.42
N PHE A 128 6.33 -10.10 1.14
CA PHE A 128 7.04 -11.17 0.45
C PHE A 128 8.45 -10.70 0.04
N VAL A 129 9.37 -11.66 -0.01
CA VAL A 129 10.72 -11.49 -0.56
C VAL A 129 11.03 -12.70 -1.43
N THR A 130 11.51 -12.49 -2.65
CA THR A 130 11.91 -13.57 -3.53
C THR A 130 13.41 -13.51 -3.86
N ASP A 131 14.02 -14.67 -4.10
CA ASP A 131 15.42 -14.81 -4.54
C ASP A 131 15.47 -15.80 -5.72
N ARG A 132 14.72 -15.49 -6.77
CA ARG A 132 14.63 -16.28 -8.01
C ARG A 132 15.50 -15.67 -9.08
N LYS A 133 16.03 -16.49 -9.98
CA LYS A 133 16.96 -16.02 -11.02
C LYS A 133 16.27 -15.32 -12.20
N ASN A 134 15.06 -15.77 -12.53
CA ASN A 134 14.31 -15.30 -13.70
C ASN A 134 13.28 -14.25 -13.28
N GLN A 135 12.85 -13.43 -14.22
CA GLN A 135 11.69 -12.56 -14.06
C GLN A 135 10.46 -13.35 -13.58
N LEU A 136 9.61 -12.69 -12.83
CA LEU A 136 8.36 -13.22 -12.31
C LEU A 136 7.17 -12.53 -12.97
N GLU A 137 6.18 -13.30 -13.33
CA GLU A 137 4.84 -12.83 -13.63
C GLU A 137 3.96 -13.15 -12.42
N VAL A 138 3.53 -12.09 -11.73
CA VAL A 138 2.62 -12.19 -10.59
C VAL A 138 1.20 -12.14 -11.12
N VAL A 139 0.49 -13.24 -11.04
CA VAL A 139 -0.90 -13.36 -11.51
C VAL A 139 -1.87 -12.74 -10.51
N GLY A 140 -1.54 -12.78 -9.22
CA GLY A 140 -2.32 -12.18 -8.15
C GLY A 140 -1.66 -12.30 -6.78
N GLU A 141 -2.09 -11.46 -5.87
CA GLU A 141 -1.68 -11.49 -4.46
C GLU A 141 -2.94 -11.62 -3.59
N GLU A 142 -2.96 -12.61 -2.72
CA GLU A 142 -3.98 -12.76 -1.69
C GLU A 142 -3.55 -11.98 -0.46
N PHE A 143 -4.32 -10.96 -0.14
CA PHE A 143 -4.34 -10.28 1.14
C PHE A 143 -5.77 -10.37 1.61
N THR A 144 -6.06 -11.21 2.59
CA THR A 144 -7.41 -11.32 3.15
C THR A 144 -7.33 -11.17 4.66
N VAL A 145 -8.09 -10.25 5.20
CA VAL A 145 -8.21 -10.01 6.64
C VAL A 145 -9.61 -10.32 7.10
N HIS A 146 -9.73 -10.96 8.25
CA HIS A 146 -11.01 -11.27 8.89
C HIS A 146 -11.08 -10.61 10.26
N PHE A 147 -12.22 -10.07 10.57
CA PHE A 147 -12.49 -9.40 11.83
C PHE A 147 -13.24 -10.31 12.79
N PRO A 148 -12.87 -10.34 14.08
CA PRO A 148 -13.57 -11.17 15.08
C PRO A 148 -14.93 -10.61 15.47
N ALA A 149 -15.25 -9.36 15.12
CA ALA A 149 -16.48 -8.67 15.41
C ALA A 149 -16.87 -7.71 14.26
N ASN A 150 -18.04 -7.08 14.36
CA ASN A 150 -18.51 -6.12 13.37
C ASN A 150 -17.87 -4.75 13.60
N TYR A 151 -16.83 -4.41 12.81
CA TYR A 151 -16.10 -3.15 12.88
C TYR A 151 -16.80 -2.05 12.08
N LEU A 152 -16.55 -0.79 12.41
CA LEU A 152 -16.96 0.33 11.57
C LEU A 152 -15.80 0.69 10.63
N ALA A 153 -16.04 0.61 9.33
CA ALA A 153 -15.06 0.92 8.30
C ALA A 153 -15.34 2.30 7.67
N HIS A 154 -14.29 3.08 7.49
CA HIS A 154 -14.29 4.35 6.78
C HIS A 154 -13.64 4.12 5.42
N LEU A 155 -14.46 4.13 4.35
CA LEU A 155 -14.11 3.65 3.02
C LEU A 155 -14.30 4.75 2.00
N SER A 156 -13.29 4.98 1.15
CA SER A 156 -13.43 5.77 -0.07
C SER A 156 -13.69 4.82 -1.24
N LYS A 157 -14.97 4.60 -1.54
CA LYS A 157 -15.41 3.61 -2.53
C LYS A 157 -15.21 4.10 -3.96
N THR A 158 -14.89 3.17 -4.86
CA THR A 158 -14.74 3.42 -6.29
C THR A 158 -15.05 2.16 -7.10
N SER A 159 -15.61 2.35 -8.30
CA SER A 159 -15.87 1.27 -9.26
C SER A 159 -14.71 1.06 -10.24
N SER A 160 -13.69 1.93 -10.22
CA SER A 160 -12.58 1.91 -11.17
C SER A 160 -11.22 2.05 -10.48
N PHE A 161 -10.21 1.34 -10.98
CA PHE A 161 -8.82 1.56 -10.59
C PHE A 161 -8.27 2.92 -11.08
N LYS A 162 -8.88 3.49 -12.12
CA LYS A 162 -8.61 4.85 -12.58
C LYS A 162 -9.50 5.81 -11.79
N THR A 163 -8.95 6.43 -10.77
CA THR A 163 -9.65 7.34 -9.85
C THR A 163 -8.73 8.50 -9.43
N SER A 164 -9.32 9.64 -9.10
CA SER A 164 -8.60 10.80 -8.54
C SER A 164 -8.26 10.65 -7.05
N TYR A 165 -8.74 9.59 -6.39
CA TYR A 165 -8.61 9.40 -4.94
C TYR A 165 -9.28 10.50 -4.09
N GLU A 166 -10.35 11.12 -4.60
CA GLU A 166 -11.06 12.24 -3.97
C GLU A 166 -12.50 11.90 -3.56
N ASN A 167 -12.87 10.62 -3.62
CA ASN A 167 -14.23 10.21 -3.28
C ASN A 167 -14.51 10.43 -1.77
N PRO A 168 -15.72 10.89 -1.40
CA PRO A 168 -16.11 11.01 -0.01
C PRO A 168 -16.03 9.68 0.75
N TYR A 169 -15.75 9.75 2.04
CA TYR A 169 -15.75 8.57 2.90
C TYR A 169 -17.17 8.08 3.16
N SER A 170 -17.39 6.79 2.97
CA SER A 170 -18.55 6.05 3.44
C SER A 170 -18.25 5.38 4.77
N HIS A 171 -19.21 5.37 5.68
CA HIS A 171 -19.10 4.74 7.00
C HIS A 171 -19.97 3.48 6.99
N VAL A 172 -19.34 2.31 6.94
CA VAL A 172 -20.02 1.03 6.72
C VAL A 172 -19.57 0.02 7.77
N ARG A 173 -20.50 -0.75 8.32
CA ARG A 173 -20.14 -1.89 9.16
C ARG A 173 -19.53 -3.00 8.31
N THR A 174 -18.52 -3.68 8.83
CA THR A 174 -17.79 -4.70 8.05
C THR A 174 -18.65 -5.89 7.66
N LEU A 175 -19.71 -6.20 8.43
CA LEU A 175 -20.72 -7.21 8.06
C LEU A 175 -21.64 -6.77 6.92
N ASP A 176 -21.72 -5.48 6.63
CA ASP A 176 -22.56 -4.88 5.58
C ASP A 176 -21.73 -4.46 4.35
N TYR A 177 -20.46 -4.84 4.32
CA TYR A 177 -19.57 -4.59 3.18
C TYR A 177 -19.20 -5.91 2.50
N HIS A 178 -19.82 -6.18 1.36
CA HIS A 178 -19.82 -7.47 0.68
C HIS A 178 -18.92 -7.50 -0.56
N SER A 179 -18.68 -8.69 -1.07
CA SER A 179 -17.91 -8.93 -2.29
C SER A 179 -18.54 -8.30 -3.55
N SER A 180 -19.85 -8.06 -3.54
CA SER A 180 -20.61 -7.39 -4.60
C SER A 180 -20.50 -5.86 -4.58
N ASP A 181 -20.03 -5.26 -3.48
CA ASP A 181 -19.90 -3.82 -3.37
C ASP A 181 -18.71 -3.29 -4.18
N GLU A 182 -18.68 -1.96 -4.36
CA GLU A 182 -17.54 -1.28 -4.96
C GLU A 182 -16.29 -1.48 -4.09
N MET A 183 -15.11 -1.51 -4.73
CA MET A 183 -13.84 -1.54 -4.02
C MET A 183 -13.54 -0.20 -3.36
N SER A 184 -12.61 -0.20 -2.43
CA SER A 184 -12.10 1.00 -1.77
C SER A 184 -10.59 1.10 -1.96
N TYR A 185 -10.08 2.30 -2.19
CA TYR A 185 -8.66 2.55 -2.20
C TYR A 185 -8.13 2.81 -0.77
N LEU A 186 -6.82 2.71 -0.61
CA LEU A 186 -6.13 2.91 0.66
C LEU A 186 -5.84 4.41 0.93
N PRO A 187 -5.71 4.80 2.21
CA PRO A 187 -5.82 3.97 3.40
C PRO A 187 -7.27 3.70 3.80
N ILE A 188 -7.51 2.59 4.52
CA ILE A 188 -8.80 2.29 5.15
C ILE A 188 -8.63 2.36 6.66
N LEU A 189 -9.52 3.09 7.33
CA LEU A 189 -9.59 3.14 8.79
C LEU A 189 -10.76 2.30 9.29
N LEU A 190 -10.51 1.53 10.34
CA LEU A 190 -11.49 0.68 11.01
C LEU A 190 -11.53 0.99 12.51
N GLU A 191 -12.73 1.05 13.07
CA GLU A 191 -12.95 1.15 14.51
C GLU A 191 -13.48 -0.19 15.04
N SER A 192 -12.75 -0.80 15.95
CA SER A 192 -13.19 -2.04 16.59
C SER A 192 -14.12 -1.75 17.78
N PRO A 193 -15.05 -2.68 18.12
CA PRO A 193 -15.87 -2.54 19.32
C PRO A 193 -15.07 -2.51 20.63
N GLN A 194 -13.82 -2.99 20.61
CA GLN A 194 -12.90 -2.98 21.75
C GLN A 194 -12.17 -1.63 21.92
N GLY A 195 -12.45 -0.64 21.05
CA GLY A 195 -11.84 0.69 21.12
C GLY A 195 -10.48 0.82 20.46
N TYR A 196 -10.14 -0.08 19.53
CA TYR A 196 -8.95 0.05 18.70
C TYR A 196 -9.27 0.66 17.35
N ASN A 197 -8.44 1.59 16.92
CA ASN A 197 -8.38 2.08 15.55
C ASN A 197 -7.34 1.28 14.77
N ILE A 198 -7.73 0.79 13.60
CA ILE A 198 -6.87 0.01 12.72
C ILE A 198 -6.81 0.71 11.36
N LEU A 199 -5.64 1.26 11.01
CA LEU A 199 -5.42 1.80 9.67
C LEU A 199 -4.74 0.72 8.81
N ILE A 200 -5.32 0.40 7.67
CA ILE A 200 -4.74 -0.52 6.68
C ILE A 200 -4.15 0.31 5.55
N SER A 201 -2.88 0.06 5.21
CA SER A 201 -2.22 0.68 4.06
C SER A 201 -1.04 -0.16 3.56
N GLU A 202 -0.33 0.39 2.59
CA GLU A 202 0.86 -0.20 1.98
C GLU A 202 2.02 0.79 1.95
N ALA A 203 3.25 0.29 1.83
CA ALA A 203 4.45 1.11 1.72
C ALA A 203 5.50 0.41 0.86
N ASP A 204 6.49 1.18 0.38
CA ASP A 204 7.56 0.68 -0.51
C ASP A 204 6.96 0.14 -1.81
N LEU A 205 5.98 0.85 -2.36
CA LEU A 205 5.26 0.51 -3.58
C LEU A 205 6.10 0.92 -4.79
N ASP A 206 7.01 0.04 -5.19
CA ASP A 206 7.91 0.25 -6.31
C ASP A 206 7.75 -0.88 -7.32
N ASP A 207 7.54 -0.52 -8.59
CA ASP A 207 7.34 -1.46 -9.72
C ASP A 207 6.32 -2.57 -9.41
N TYR A 208 5.18 -2.19 -8.82
CA TYR A 208 4.08 -3.08 -8.43
C TYR A 208 2.75 -2.31 -8.37
N PRO A 209 1.61 -2.95 -8.69
CA PRO A 209 0.32 -2.26 -8.65
C PRO A 209 -0.11 -1.93 -7.21
N CYS A 210 -0.79 -0.79 -7.06
CA CYS A 210 -1.41 -0.42 -5.80
C CYS A 210 -2.55 -1.39 -5.43
N MET A 211 -2.72 -1.59 -4.13
CA MET A 211 -3.76 -2.45 -3.56
C MET A 211 -5.06 -1.67 -3.32
N PHE A 212 -6.17 -2.23 -3.80
CA PHE A 212 -7.51 -1.83 -3.39
C PHE A 212 -8.12 -2.95 -2.57
N LEU A 213 -9.13 -2.65 -1.76
CA LEU A 213 -9.81 -3.64 -0.93
C LEU A 213 -11.30 -3.71 -1.25
N LYS A 214 -11.85 -4.91 -1.18
CA LYS A 214 -13.29 -5.19 -1.23
C LYS A 214 -13.72 -5.89 0.05
N GLY A 215 -15.00 -5.76 0.39
CA GLY A 215 -15.62 -6.58 1.42
C GLY A 215 -15.60 -8.06 1.05
N THR A 216 -15.72 -8.91 2.07
CA THR A 216 -15.96 -10.35 1.92
C THR A 216 -17.31 -10.71 2.55
N ASP A 217 -17.87 -11.86 2.16
CA ASP A 217 -19.17 -12.27 2.70
C ASP A 217 -19.06 -12.93 4.11
N ASP A 218 -17.85 -12.99 4.66
CA ASP A 218 -17.51 -13.59 5.94
C ASP A 218 -16.84 -12.61 6.93
N ASN A 219 -17.24 -11.36 6.89
CA ASN A 219 -16.76 -10.28 7.77
C ASN A 219 -15.25 -10.01 7.63
N GLY A 220 -14.85 -9.67 6.43
CA GLY A 220 -13.45 -9.40 6.13
C GLY A 220 -13.26 -8.40 5.00
N LEU A 221 -12.01 -8.18 4.65
CA LEU A 221 -11.58 -7.43 3.47
C LEU A 221 -10.59 -8.28 2.68
N THR A 222 -10.68 -8.21 1.35
CA THR A 222 -9.75 -8.88 0.45
C THR A 222 -9.18 -7.92 -0.59
N ALA A 223 -7.92 -8.13 -0.98
CA ALA A 223 -7.26 -7.31 -1.96
C ALA A 223 -7.76 -7.56 -3.38
N VAL A 224 -7.81 -6.48 -4.15
CA VAL A 224 -7.98 -6.50 -5.60
C VAL A 224 -6.93 -5.56 -6.22
N PHE A 225 -6.43 -5.95 -7.38
CA PHE A 225 -5.37 -5.25 -8.07
C PHE A 225 -5.72 -5.00 -9.53
N PRO A 226 -5.30 -3.87 -10.13
CA PRO A 226 -5.39 -3.68 -11.58
C PRO A 226 -4.51 -4.70 -12.31
N ARG A 227 -4.94 -5.06 -13.51
CA ARG A 227 -4.13 -5.88 -14.42
C ARG A 227 -3.00 -5.04 -15.02
N TYR A 228 -1.91 -5.70 -15.37
CA TYR A 228 -0.78 -5.04 -16.04
C TYR A 228 -1.21 -4.54 -17.43
N PRO A 229 -1.04 -3.23 -17.74
CA PRO A 229 -1.43 -2.69 -19.02
C PRO A 229 -0.42 -3.07 -20.09
N LEU A 230 -0.90 -3.65 -21.21
CA LEU A 230 -0.09 -3.99 -22.38
C LEU A 230 -0.15 -2.93 -23.48
N GLU A 231 -1.30 -2.31 -23.66
CA GLU A 231 -1.51 -1.29 -24.68
C GLU A 231 -2.33 -0.13 -24.11
N PHE A 232 -1.92 1.09 -24.44
CA PHE A 232 -2.59 2.32 -24.06
C PHE A 232 -3.18 3.01 -25.28
N GLY A 233 -4.28 3.74 -25.11
CA GLY A 233 -4.87 4.67 -26.07
C GLY A 233 -5.10 6.02 -25.45
N GLU A 234 -5.36 7.02 -26.29
CA GLU A 234 -5.67 8.35 -25.83
C GLU A 234 -7.05 8.42 -25.13
N ASP A 235 -7.14 9.21 -24.09
CA ASP A 235 -8.35 9.48 -23.33
C ASP A 235 -8.38 10.96 -22.92
N GLY A 236 -8.70 11.84 -23.89
CA GLY A 236 -8.57 13.27 -23.72
C GLY A 236 -7.13 13.76 -23.85
N ASP A 237 -6.88 14.96 -23.36
CA ASP A 237 -5.61 15.68 -23.49
C ASP A 237 -4.56 15.29 -22.42
N ARG A 238 -5.00 14.76 -21.28
CA ARG A 238 -4.13 14.48 -20.10
C ARG A 238 -4.29 13.08 -19.54
N SER A 239 -4.99 12.19 -20.22
CA SER A 239 -5.26 10.86 -19.71
C SER A 239 -5.07 9.79 -20.77
N VAL A 240 -4.92 8.54 -20.30
CA VAL A 240 -4.87 7.38 -21.17
C VAL A 240 -5.92 6.37 -20.73
N LYS A 241 -6.44 5.60 -21.69
CA LYS A 241 -7.25 4.41 -21.43
C LYS A 241 -6.43 3.16 -21.73
N ILE A 242 -6.67 2.13 -20.99
CA ILE A 242 -6.05 0.83 -21.24
C ILE A 242 -6.83 0.14 -22.33
N LEU A 243 -6.16 -0.21 -23.45
CA LEU A 243 -6.75 -0.90 -24.60
C LEU A 243 -6.61 -2.41 -24.45
N LYS A 244 -5.56 -2.86 -23.78
CA LYS A 244 -5.29 -4.29 -23.58
C LYS A 244 -4.59 -4.50 -22.25
N GLU A 245 -5.03 -5.51 -21.52
CA GLU A 245 -4.47 -5.94 -20.26
C GLU A 245 -3.85 -7.33 -20.37
N ALA A 246 -2.88 -7.63 -19.52
CA ALA A 246 -2.31 -8.95 -19.32
C ALA A 246 -3.19 -9.80 -18.37
N ASP A 247 -2.92 -11.09 -18.28
CA ASP A 247 -3.50 -12.00 -17.28
C ASP A 247 -2.74 -12.03 -15.96
N TYR A 248 -1.79 -11.13 -15.79
CA TYR A 248 -1.03 -10.93 -14.57
C TYR A 248 -1.14 -9.46 -14.10
N ILE A 249 -0.81 -9.23 -12.83
CA ILE A 249 -0.87 -7.90 -12.20
C ILE A 249 0.50 -7.20 -12.24
N ALA A 250 1.60 -7.97 -12.28
CA ALA A 250 2.95 -7.43 -12.39
C ALA A 250 3.89 -8.38 -13.11
N LYS A 251 4.86 -7.80 -13.82
CA LYS A 251 6.03 -8.49 -14.37
C LYS A 251 7.28 -7.82 -13.84
N THR A 252 8.09 -8.57 -13.09
CA THR A 252 9.13 -7.96 -12.26
C THR A 252 10.34 -8.87 -12.08
N GLU A 253 11.42 -8.34 -11.51
CA GLU A 253 12.62 -9.10 -11.22
C GLU A 253 12.38 -10.25 -10.23
N GLY A 254 13.08 -11.38 -10.45
CA GLY A 254 12.93 -12.56 -9.58
C GLY A 254 13.57 -12.42 -8.21
N LYS A 255 14.54 -11.51 -8.07
CA LYS A 255 15.16 -11.20 -6.80
C LYS A 255 14.76 -9.81 -6.35
N ARG A 256 13.76 -9.74 -5.49
CA ARG A 256 13.24 -8.48 -4.99
C ARG A 256 12.52 -8.61 -3.65
N THR A 257 12.25 -7.47 -3.04
CA THR A 257 11.23 -7.29 -2.01
C THR A 257 9.93 -6.81 -2.66
N PHE A 258 8.79 -7.22 -2.12
CA PHE A 258 7.48 -6.74 -2.51
C PHE A 258 7.00 -5.65 -1.55
N PRO A 259 5.99 -4.86 -1.90
CA PRO A 259 5.45 -3.83 -1.03
C PRO A 259 5.08 -4.38 0.35
N TRP A 260 5.25 -3.55 1.35
CA TRP A 260 4.75 -3.84 2.69
C TRP A 260 3.25 -3.66 2.75
N ARG A 261 2.55 -4.64 3.35
CA ARG A 261 1.18 -4.52 3.80
C ARG A 261 1.23 -4.24 5.29
N PHE A 262 0.65 -3.13 5.74
CA PHE A 262 0.78 -2.76 7.14
C PHE A 262 -0.52 -2.31 7.78
N PHE A 263 -0.55 -2.47 9.09
CA PHE A 263 -1.65 -2.09 9.98
C PHE A 263 -1.08 -1.20 11.08
N VAL A 264 -1.61 0.02 11.20
CA VAL A 264 -1.45 0.81 12.41
C VAL A 264 -2.54 0.39 13.36
N ILE A 265 -2.21 0.10 14.62
CA ILE A 265 -3.17 -0.38 15.62
C ILE A 265 -2.95 0.41 16.90
N SER A 266 -3.92 1.20 17.30
CA SER A 266 -3.87 2.00 18.53
C SER A 266 -5.26 2.21 19.12
N SER A 267 -5.33 2.41 20.42
CA SER A 267 -6.53 2.89 21.12
C SER A 267 -6.54 4.43 21.29
N ASP A 268 -5.56 5.15 20.75
CA ASP A 268 -5.50 6.62 20.74
C ASP A 268 -5.50 7.12 19.28
N ASP A 269 -6.51 7.92 18.91
CA ASP A 269 -6.66 8.53 17.57
C ASP A 269 -5.43 9.33 17.16
N LYS A 270 -4.74 9.96 18.13
CA LYS A 270 -3.54 10.75 17.86
C LYS A 270 -2.39 9.91 17.30
N ASP A 271 -2.33 8.63 17.65
CA ASP A 271 -1.30 7.73 17.15
C ASP A 271 -1.48 7.44 15.66
N ILE A 272 -2.72 7.42 15.16
CA ILE A 272 -2.99 7.29 13.72
C ILE A 272 -2.37 8.47 12.96
N VAL A 273 -2.60 9.70 13.45
CA VAL A 273 -2.07 10.92 12.80
C VAL A 273 -0.55 11.04 12.93
N ARG A 274 0.03 10.58 14.05
CA ARG A 274 1.48 10.66 14.33
C ARG A 274 2.26 9.48 13.79
N ASN A 275 1.58 8.48 13.26
CA ASN A 275 2.22 7.24 12.83
C ASN A 275 3.27 7.48 11.73
N GLU A 276 4.40 6.79 11.83
CA GLU A 276 5.54 6.90 10.93
C GLU A 276 5.87 5.56 10.24
N MET A 277 4.96 4.59 10.28
CA MET A 277 5.22 3.25 9.72
C MET A 277 5.48 3.30 8.22
N ALA A 278 4.72 4.06 7.45
CA ALA A 278 4.93 4.20 6.01
C ALA A 278 6.38 4.64 5.71
N TYR A 279 6.87 5.65 6.45
CA TYR A 279 8.25 6.12 6.32
C TYR A 279 9.28 5.05 6.75
N ASN A 280 9.05 4.39 7.89
CA ASN A 280 9.94 3.35 8.43
C ASN A 280 10.01 2.07 7.58
N LEU A 281 8.99 1.82 6.77
CA LEU A 281 8.87 0.65 5.90
C LEU A 281 9.40 0.92 4.49
N SER A 282 9.43 2.18 4.06
CA SER A 282 9.91 2.57 2.74
C SER A 282 11.43 2.48 2.63
N SER A 283 11.89 2.33 1.40
CA SER A 283 13.31 2.38 1.05
C SER A 283 13.94 3.73 1.42
N PRO A 284 15.22 3.78 1.75
CA PRO A 284 15.90 5.03 2.05
C PRO A 284 15.91 5.98 0.87
N CYS A 285 16.02 7.29 1.15
CA CYS A 285 16.26 8.29 0.11
C CYS A 285 17.58 7.97 -0.63
N GLU A 286 17.52 7.95 -1.95
CA GLU A 286 18.67 7.68 -2.83
C GLU A 286 19.39 8.97 -3.31
N LEU A 287 18.81 10.15 -3.04
CA LEU A 287 19.44 11.41 -3.40
C LEU A 287 20.64 11.69 -2.50
N GLU A 288 21.80 11.97 -3.13
CA GLU A 288 23.03 12.35 -2.41
C GLU A 288 22.92 13.77 -1.82
N ASP A 289 22.31 14.70 -2.57
CA ASP A 289 22.01 16.06 -2.13
C ASP A 289 20.54 16.39 -2.31
N TYR A 290 19.89 16.75 -1.21
CA TYR A 290 18.51 17.23 -1.16
C TYR A 290 18.38 18.56 -0.42
N SER A 291 19.48 19.29 -0.24
CA SER A 291 19.52 20.59 0.47
C SER A 291 18.68 21.66 -0.22
N TRP A 292 18.41 21.49 -1.50
CA TRP A 292 17.56 22.37 -2.32
C TRP A 292 16.07 22.16 -2.08
N VAL A 293 15.64 21.02 -1.51
CA VAL A 293 14.23 20.72 -1.21
C VAL A 293 13.82 21.48 0.05
N LYS A 294 13.03 22.52 -0.11
CA LYS A 294 12.53 23.36 0.99
C LYS A 294 11.00 23.32 1.03
N PRO A 295 10.41 22.74 2.07
CA PRO A 295 8.94 22.78 2.24
C PRO A 295 8.46 24.22 2.40
N GLY A 296 7.27 24.50 1.90
CA GLY A 296 6.67 25.81 2.04
C GLY A 296 5.23 25.84 1.57
N GLN A 297 4.57 26.96 1.85
CA GLN A 297 3.25 27.22 1.32
C GLN A 297 3.34 27.52 -0.18
N VAL A 298 2.25 27.22 -0.88
CA VAL A 298 2.11 27.41 -2.31
C VAL A 298 0.86 28.24 -2.61
N SER A 299 0.97 29.22 -3.50
CA SER A 299 -0.17 29.87 -4.13
C SER A 299 -0.48 29.13 -5.43
N TRP A 300 -1.68 28.57 -5.53
CA TRP A 300 -2.08 27.67 -6.61
C TRP A 300 -3.32 28.17 -7.32
N GLU A 301 -3.19 28.53 -8.62
CA GLU A 301 -4.25 29.17 -9.40
C GLU A 301 -5.41 28.25 -9.72
N TRP A 302 -5.16 26.94 -9.82
CA TRP A 302 -6.21 25.96 -10.14
C TRP A 302 -7.31 25.92 -9.08
N TRP A 303 -6.97 26.23 -7.82
CA TRP A 303 -7.91 26.14 -6.70
C TRP A 303 -9.17 27.00 -6.89
N ASN A 304 -9.08 28.07 -7.67
CA ASN A 304 -10.21 28.91 -8.06
C ASN A 304 -10.43 28.98 -9.58
N GLY A 305 -9.95 27.97 -10.33
CA GLY A 305 -10.12 27.85 -11.78
C GLY A 305 -9.38 28.93 -12.57
N ALA A 306 -8.21 29.38 -12.12
CA ALA A 306 -7.43 30.47 -12.67
C ALA A 306 -8.25 31.75 -12.84
N THR A 307 -9.18 32.03 -11.92
CA THR A 307 -10.14 33.14 -12.02
C THR A 307 -10.04 34.06 -10.80
N PRO A 308 -8.94 34.82 -10.63
CA PRO A 308 -8.89 35.87 -9.64
C PRO A 308 -9.97 36.93 -9.94
N TYR A 309 -10.61 37.42 -8.91
CA TYR A 309 -11.55 38.52 -8.98
C TYR A 309 -11.48 39.40 -7.74
N GLY A 310 -11.76 40.69 -7.91
CA GLY A 310 -11.73 41.67 -6.83
C GLY A 310 -11.59 43.08 -7.36
N PRO A 311 -11.59 44.09 -6.49
CA PRO A 311 -11.45 45.49 -6.89
C PRO A 311 -10.07 45.83 -7.49
N ASP A 312 -9.08 44.98 -7.25
CA ASP A 312 -7.71 45.08 -7.74
C ASP A 312 -7.44 44.24 -9.01
N VAL A 313 -8.43 43.52 -9.52
CA VAL A 313 -8.35 42.77 -10.79
C VAL A 313 -8.93 43.62 -11.91
N ASN A 314 -8.06 44.17 -12.78
CA ASN A 314 -8.39 45.03 -13.90
C ASN A 314 -8.07 44.40 -15.26
N PHE A 315 -7.95 43.10 -15.32
CA PHE A 315 -7.64 42.30 -16.51
C PHE A 315 -8.65 41.14 -16.66
N VAL A 316 -8.62 40.46 -17.81
CA VAL A 316 -9.44 39.28 -18.06
C VAL A 316 -8.72 38.07 -17.45
N SER A 317 -9.33 37.43 -16.45
CA SER A 317 -8.81 36.24 -15.80
C SER A 317 -8.78 35.04 -16.75
N GLY A 318 -7.91 34.08 -16.48
CA GLY A 318 -7.70 32.82 -17.22
C GLY A 318 -6.24 32.47 -17.34
N PHE A 319 -5.91 31.48 -18.18
CA PHE A 319 -4.52 31.07 -18.41
C PHE A 319 -3.79 32.10 -19.29
N ASN A 320 -3.28 33.15 -18.67
CA ASN A 320 -2.58 34.26 -19.34
C ASN A 320 -1.55 34.92 -18.40
N MET A 321 -0.72 35.78 -18.97
CA MET A 321 0.38 36.43 -18.22
C MET A 321 -0.11 37.26 -17.04
N ASP A 322 -1.21 37.99 -17.18
CA ASP A 322 -1.72 38.88 -16.12
C ASP A 322 -2.20 38.08 -14.92
N THR A 323 -2.87 36.95 -15.16
CA THR A 323 -3.31 36.03 -14.08
C THR A 323 -2.10 35.45 -13.32
N TYR A 324 -1.10 34.94 -14.03
CA TYR A 324 0.07 34.38 -13.33
C TYR A 324 0.87 35.44 -12.57
N LYS A 325 1.03 36.64 -13.14
CA LYS A 325 1.65 37.77 -12.41
C LYS A 325 0.85 38.14 -11.16
N TYR A 326 -0.47 38.15 -11.23
CA TYR A 326 -1.32 38.40 -10.08
C TYR A 326 -1.09 37.36 -8.94
N PHE A 327 -0.99 36.07 -9.26
CA PHE A 327 -0.70 35.04 -8.26
C PHE A 327 0.72 35.16 -7.70
N ILE A 328 1.71 35.57 -8.50
CA ILE A 328 3.07 35.87 -8.05
C ILE A 328 3.07 37.04 -7.09
N ASP A 329 2.41 38.16 -7.46
CA ASP A 329 2.34 39.36 -6.64
C ASP A 329 1.61 39.08 -5.32
N PHE A 330 0.52 38.29 -5.38
CA PHE A 330 -0.16 37.82 -4.16
C PHE A 330 0.78 36.99 -3.28
N ALA A 331 1.48 36.05 -3.84
CA ALA A 331 2.43 35.21 -3.10
C ALA A 331 3.53 36.06 -2.47
N ALA A 332 4.10 37.00 -3.21
CA ALA A 332 5.12 37.94 -2.71
C ALA A 332 4.58 38.81 -1.57
N LYS A 333 3.39 39.38 -1.74
CA LYS A 333 2.73 40.23 -0.74
C LYS A 333 2.51 39.50 0.60
N TYR A 334 2.16 38.21 0.55
CA TYR A 334 1.84 37.42 1.75
C TYR A 334 2.98 36.48 2.17
N HIS A 335 4.18 36.66 1.60
CA HIS A 335 5.37 35.86 1.93
C HIS A 335 5.19 34.35 1.70
N ILE A 336 4.40 33.97 0.70
CA ILE A 336 4.23 32.59 0.25
C ILE A 336 5.39 32.27 -0.70
N PRO A 337 6.27 31.30 -0.36
CA PRO A 337 7.52 31.11 -1.07
C PRO A 337 7.37 30.52 -2.48
N TYR A 338 6.23 29.93 -2.80
CA TYR A 338 6.02 29.22 -4.06
C TYR A 338 4.72 29.59 -4.73
N ILE A 339 4.70 29.56 -6.06
CA ILE A 339 3.50 29.40 -6.86
C ILE A 339 3.51 28.03 -7.52
N LEU A 340 2.35 27.47 -7.77
CA LEU A 340 2.16 26.30 -8.60
C LEU A 340 1.36 26.71 -9.83
N MET A 341 1.93 26.48 -11.00
CA MET A 341 1.23 26.61 -12.27
C MET A 341 0.71 25.20 -12.63
N ASP A 342 -0.60 25.04 -12.62
CA ASP A 342 -1.25 23.77 -12.96
C ASP A 342 -1.27 23.55 -14.49
N GLU A 343 -2.36 23.14 -15.06
CA GLU A 343 -2.53 23.03 -16.51
C GLU A 343 -2.73 24.41 -17.17
N GLY A 344 -2.54 24.49 -18.48
CA GLY A 344 -2.85 25.68 -19.28
C GLY A 344 -1.66 26.60 -19.58
N TRP A 345 -0.50 26.41 -18.96
CA TRP A 345 0.74 27.12 -19.33
C TRP A 345 1.40 26.55 -20.59
N ALA A 346 1.19 25.25 -20.88
CA ALA A 346 1.51 24.60 -22.14
C ALA A 346 0.28 24.57 -23.07
N LEU A 347 0.50 24.42 -24.35
CA LEU A 347 -0.58 24.33 -25.36
C LEU A 347 -1.38 23.03 -25.18
N ASP A 348 -0.69 21.94 -24.88
CA ASP A 348 -1.24 20.60 -24.60
C ASP A 348 -0.43 19.96 -23.47
N THR A 349 -1.09 19.31 -22.53
CA THR A 349 -0.44 18.63 -21.39
C THR A 349 0.49 17.50 -21.81
N ARG A 350 0.30 16.91 -22.98
CA ARG A 350 1.18 15.89 -23.57
C ARG A 350 2.42 16.47 -24.23
N ASP A 351 2.42 17.77 -24.53
CA ASP A 351 3.55 18.51 -25.11
C ASP A 351 3.91 19.73 -24.24
N PRO A 352 4.64 19.51 -23.13
CA PRO A 352 5.03 20.60 -22.25
C PRO A 352 6.09 21.54 -22.85
N TYR A 353 6.65 21.19 -24.01
CA TYR A 353 7.66 22.02 -24.70
C TYR A 353 7.05 23.09 -25.60
N THR A 354 5.79 22.91 -25.99
CA THR A 354 5.05 23.94 -26.77
C THR A 354 4.24 24.81 -25.81
N PRO A 355 4.64 26.08 -25.60
CA PRO A 355 3.95 26.96 -24.65
C PRO A 355 2.56 27.37 -25.19
N ASN A 356 1.64 27.62 -24.25
CA ASN A 356 0.40 28.35 -24.60
C ASN A 356 0.76 29.72 -25.17
N PRO A 357 0.21 30.14 -26.31
CA PRO A 357 0.52 31.44 -26.92
C PRO A 357 0.26 32.66 -26.04
N LYS A 358 -0.62 32.50 -25.01
CA LYS A 358 -0.95 33.53 -24.02
C LYS A 358 -0.05 33.54 -22.80
N VAL A 359 0.91 32.59 -22.70
CA VAL A 359 1.75 32.37 -21.51
C VAL A 359 3.20 32.30 -21.94
N ASN A 360 4.00 33.30 -21.56
CA ASN A 360 5.44 33.27 -21.74
C ASN A 360 6.11 32.78 -20.46
N VAL A 361 6.34 31.46 -20.38
CA VAL A 361 6.91 30.82 -19.17
C VAL A 361 8.27 31.41 -18.81
N HIS A 362 9.12 31.76 -19.80
CA HIS A 362 10.42 32.40 -19.56
C HIS A 362 10.30 33.80 -18.93
N GLU A 363 9.26 34.56 -19.30
CA GLU A 363 8.98 35.84 -18.67
C GLU A 363 8.47 35.64 -17.22
N ILE A 364 7.57 34.68 -17.00
CA ILE A 364 7.07 34.34 -15.65
C ILE A 364 8.21 33.95 -14.72
N ILE A 365 9.16 33.13 -15.19
CA ILE A 365 10.32 32.71 -14.38
C ILE A 365 11.22 33.91 -14.03
N ARG A 366 11.30 34.89 -14.90
CA ARG A 366 12.11 36.11 -14.64
C ARG A 366 11.39 37.12 -13.76
N TYR A 367 10.07 37.14 -13.80
CA TYR A 367 9.23 38.02 -13.02
C TYR A 367 9.27 37.64 -11.54
#